data_430c3df3862bfd68097632afa7033c3d
#
_entry.id   430c3df3862bfd68097632afa7033c3d
#
_cell.length_a   1.000
_cell.length_b   1.000
_cell.length_c   1.000
_cell.angle_alpha   90.00
_cell.angle_beta   90.00
_cell.angle_gamma   90.00
#
_symmetry.space_group_name_H-M   'P 1'
#
loop_
_entity.id
_entity.type
_entity.pdbx_description
1 polymer ?
#
loop_
_entity_poly.entity_id
_entity_poly.type
_entity_poly.pdbx_seq_one_letter_code
_entity_poly.pdbx_strand_id
1 'polypeptide(L)'
;MIDKSGETQAAVRIGVDIGGTKIAAGIVADSDPTTVIEYRRRPTPTTNVIDEVAGIIQELIDASPVAVSTIGIGAPGVIDPIAGEVVSSGPTMQGWAGTKIADTLRGQFPLPIAVHNDVRVMGLGESVYGAGHDFDNVLFVSLGTGVGGALVRDGELVASPHFTAGELRCLWGRLPDGSAALLESFASGPGLASCYNAHAENPAVDLHEIMSRYHAGEEYARDVIEEHLFACGVAIGGFISAIDVDAVIVGGGVGTIGDAIINPFARGVRDGAIPPINEVPVIQAQLGNHAPIVGAAYLGKTQG
;
A
#
# COMPACT_ATOMS: atom_id res chain seq x y z
N MET A 1 23.07 -20.43 -6.74
CA MET A 1 23.91 -21.64 -6.99
C MET A 1 23.76 -21.99 -8.47
N ILE A 2 24.84 -22.21 -9.18
CA ILE A 2 24.78 -22.66 -10.59
C ILE A 2 24.68 -24.17 -10.57
N ASP A 3 23.66 -24.71 -11.19
CA ASP A 3 23.49 -26.15 -11.38
C ASP A 3 24.50 -26.65 -12.42
N LYS A 4 24.64 -28.02 -12.56
CA LYS A 4 25.54 -28.65 -13.52
C LYS A 4 25.19 -28.43 -15.00
N SER A 5 24.00 -27.84 -15.28
CA SER A 5 23.56 -27.43 -16.61
C SER A 5 23.90 -25.99 -16.97
N GLY A 6 24.42 -25.19 -16.02
CA GLY A 6 24.71 -23.76 -16.22
C GLY A 6 23.47 -22.85 -16.19
N GLU A 7 22.30 -23.39 -15.89
CA GLU A 7 21.09 -22.60 -15.70
C GLU A 7 21.05 -22.02 -14.28
N THR A 8 20.80 -20.73 -14.19
CA THR A 8 20.55 -20.08 -12.90
C THR A 8 19.24 -20.66 -12.35
N GLN A 9 19.34 -21.46 -11.29
CA GLN A 9 18.16 -21.99 -10.62
C GLN A 9 17.23 -20.82 -10.28
N ALA A 10 15.99 -20.85 -10.78
CA ALA A 10 15.04 -19.76 -10.55
C ALA A 10 14.85 -19.56 -9.04
N ALA A 11 15.32 -18.43 -8.52
CA ALA A 11 15.14 -18.10 -7.11
C ALA A 11 13.67 -17.75 -6.87
N VAL A 12 13.14 -18.18 -5.73
CA VAL A 12 11.81 -17.79 -5.26
C VAL A 12 11.93 -17.10 -3.91
N ARG A 13 10.96 -16.23 -3.64
CA ARG A 13 10.86 -15.44 -2.41
C ARG A 13 9.47 -15.56 -1.83
N ILE A 14 9.36 -15.40 -0.52
CA ILE A 14 8.08 -15.28 0.15
C ILE A 14 7.82 -13.79 0.41
N GLY A 15 6.65 -13.33 -0.03
CA GLY A 15 6.07 -12.04 0.36
C GLY A 15 4.94 -12.27 1.36
N VAL A 16 4.92 -11.49 2.44
CA VAL A 16 3.90 -11.52 3.49
C VAL A 16 3.31 -10.13 3.66
N ASP A 17 1.98 -10.06 3.71
CA ASP A 17 1.21 -8.87 4.04
C ASP A 17 0.44 -9.11 5.34
N ILE A 18 0.86 -8.44 6.41
CA ILE A 18 0.19 -8.48 7.71
C ILE A 18 -0.80 -7.33 7.77
N GLY A 19 -2.09 -7.61 7.69
CA GLY A 19 -3.13 -6.61 7.88
C GLY A 19 -3.84 -6.76 9.23
N GLY A 20 -4.59 -5.75 9.64
CA GLY A 20 -5.34 -5.77 10.91
C GLY A 20 -6.45 -6.82 10.97
N THR A 21 -6.94 -7.32 9.83
CA THR A 21 -8.03 -8.30 9.75
C THR A 21 -7.64 -9.61 9.08
N LYS A 22 -6.63 -9.60 8.25
CA LYS A 22 -6.14 -10.75 7.49
C LYS A 22 -4.62 -10.69 7.34
N ILE A 23 -3.99 -11.86 7.30
CA ILE A 23 -2.62 -12.07 6.86
C ILE A 23 -2.70 -12.75 5.50
N ALA A 24 -1.96 -12.24 4.52
CA ALA A 24 -1.83 -12.84 3.20
C ALA A 24 -0.34 -13.08 2.89
N ALA A 25 -0.03 -14.19 2.25
CA ALA A 25 1.33 -14.48 1.86
C ALA A 25 1.37 -15.35 0.59
N GLY A 26 2.49 -15.32 -0.09
CA GLY A 26 2.66 -16.14 -1.27
C GLY A 26 4.11 -16.21 -1.75
N ILE A 27 4.37 -17.12 -2.65
CA ILE A 27 5.66 -17.30 -3.31
C ILE A 27 5.68 -16.49 -4.60
N VAL A 28 6.76 -15.78 -4.83
CA VAL A 28 7.03 -15.02 -6.06
C VAL A 28 8.34 -15.49 -6.65
N ALA A 29 8.33 -15.86 -7.95
CA ALA A 29 9.51 -16.28 -8.67
C ALA A 29 10.22 -15.10 -9.34
N ASP A 30 11.56 -15.14 -9.38
CA ASP A 30 12.35 -14.11 -10.06
C ASP A 30 12.09 -14.05 -11.57
N SER A 31 11.71 -15.18 -12.17
CA SER A 31 11.38 -15.29 -13.59
C SER A 31 10.01 -14.70 -13.95
N ASP A 32 9.11 -14.57 -12.98
CA ASP A 32 7.79 -13.95 -13.13
C ASP A 32 7.41 -13.25 -11.82
N PRO A 33 7.94 -12.04 -11.60
CA PRO A 33 7.81 -11.34 -10.31
C PRO A 33 6.42 -10.75 -10.06
N THR A 34 5.52 -10.78 -11.03
CA THR A 34 4.14 -10.27 -10.90
C THR A 34 3.14 -11.36 -10.54
N THR A 35 3.50 -12.61 -10.73
CA THR A 35 2.64 -13.77 -10.43
C THR A 35 2.94 -14.31 -9.03
N VAL A 36 1.88 -14.41 -8.22
CA VAL A 36 1.94 -15.08 -6.92
C VAL A 36 1.54 -16.52 -7.08
N ILE A 37 2.51 -17.42 -6.89
CA ILE A 37 2.29 -18.88 -6.82
C ILE A 37 2.14 -19.28 -5.34
N GLU A 38 1.37 -20.31 -5.03
CA GLU A 38 1.16 -20.76 -3.64
C GLU A 38 0.68 -19.64 -2.69
N TYR A 39 -0.53 -19.15 -2.94
CA TYR A 39 -1.15 -18.12 -2.11
C TYR A 39 -1.79 -18.71 -0.85
N ARG A 40 -1.58 -18.05 0.30
CA ARG A 40 -2.23 -18.34 1.59
C ARG A 40 -2.87 -17.09 2.14
N ARG A 41 -4.03 -17.24 2.77
CA ARG A 41 -4.74 -16.14 3.45
C ARG A 41 -5.41 -16.67 4.71
N ARG A 42 -5.23 -15.98 5.83
CA ARG A 42 -5.83 -16.30 7.12
C ARG A 42 -6.35 -15.04 7.82
N PRO A 43 -7.35 -15.15 8.71
CA PRO A 43 -7.71 -14.07 9.61
C PRO A 43 -6.52 -13.69 10.50
N THR A 44 -6.32 -12.40 10.77
CA THR A 44 -5.34 -11.95 11.76
C THR A 44 -5.84 -12.31 13.16
N PRO A 45 -5.11 -13.10 13.93
CA PRO A 45 -5.50 -13.41 15.30
C PRO A 45 -5.35 -12.18 16.19
N THR A 46 -6.09 -12.12 17.29
CA THR A 46 -6.00 -11.03 18.27
C THR A 46 -4.71 -11.07 19.10
N THR A 47 -4.06 -12.24 19.19
CA THR A 47 -2.80 -12.48 19.89
C THR A 47 -1.93 -13.41 19.06
N ASN A 48 -0.62 -13.43 19.33
CA ASN A 48 0.33 -14.34 18.68
C ASN A 48 0.36 -14.21 17.14
N VAL A 49 0.24 -12.97 16.63
CA VAL A 49 0.23 -12.69 15.18
C VAL A 49 1.48 -13.24 14.50
N ILE A 50 2.65 -13.11 15.13
CA ILE A 50 3.92 -13.57 14.54
C ILE A 50 4.02 -15.09 14.47
N ASP A 51 3.42 -15.82 15.41
CA ASP A 51 3.35 -17.29 15.35
C ASP A 51 2.48 -17.75 14.18
N GLU A 52 1.37 -17.04 13.90
CA GLU A 52 0.54 -17.31 12.73
C GLU A 52 1.29 -17.02 11.42
N VAL A 53 2.03 -15.90 11.37
CA VAL A 53 2.91 -15.58 10.23
C VAL A 53 3.96 -16.65 10.01
N ALA A 54 4.61 -17.12 11.09
CA ALA A 54 5.60 -18.19 11.02
C ALA A 54 4.99 -19.49 10.48
N GLY A 55 3.79 -19.84 10.92
CA GLY A 55 3.07 -21.01 10.40
C GLY A 55 2.80 -20.93 8.90
N ILE A 56 2.36 -19.76 8.41
CA ILE A 56 2.12 -19.53 6.97
C ILE A 56 3.45 -19.61 6.18
N ILE A 57 4.52 -19.01 6.69
CA ILE A 57 5.84 -19.06 6.05
C ILE A 57 6.33 -20.50 5.94
N GLN A 58 6.19 -21.31 7.01
CA GLN A 58 6.60 -22.72 6.98
C GLN A 58 5.83 -23.52 5.92
N GLU A 59 4.51 -23.35 5.85
CA GLU A 59 3.69 -23.99 4.81
C GLU A 59 4.11 -23.62 3.38
N LEU A 60 4.48 -22.35 3.16
CA LEU A 60 4.96 -21.90 1.85
C LEU A 60 6.35 -22.48 1.54
N ILE A 61 7.23 -22.58 2.53
CA ILE A 61 8.54 -23.25 2.36
C ILE A 61 8.35 -24.71 1.98
N ASP A 62 7.47 -25.43 2.68
CA ASP A 62 7.19 -26.83 2.44
C ASP A 62 6.52 -27.09 1.07
N ALA A 63 5.70 -26.13 0.60
CA ALA A 63 5.04 -26.20 -0.71
C ALA A 63 5.92 -25.72 -1.86
N SER A 64 7.05 -25.07 -1.57
CA SER A 64 7.90 -24.47 -2.61
C SER A 64 8.61 -25.54 -3.44
N PRO A 65 8.57 -25.43 -4.79
CA PRO A 65 9.25 -26.38 -5.68
C PRO A 65 10.78 -26.26 -5.63
N VAL A 66 11.29 -25.12 -5.14
CA VAL A 66 12.72 -24.82 -5.04
C VAL A 66 13.00 -24.10 -3.73
N ALA A 67 14.28 -24.01 -3.35
CA ALA A 67 14.67 -23.33 -2.12
C ALA A 67 14.25 -21.86 -2.12
N VAL A 68 13.58 -21.41 -1.06
CA VAL A 68 13.25 -20.00 -0.81
C VAL A 68 14.53 -19.25 -0.48
N SER A 69 14.75 -18.10 -1.12
CA SER A 69 15.96 -17.30 -0.93
C SER A 69 15.81 -16.24 0.16
N THR A 70 14.66 -15.60 0.26
CA THR A 70 14.41 -14.50 1.20
C THR A 70 12.94 -14.43 1.58
N ILE A 71 12.65 -13.73 2.68
CA ILE A 71 11.30 -13.40 3.16
C ILE A 71 11.19 -11.90 3.30
N GLY A 72 10.20 -11.31 2.65
CA GLY A 72 9.83 -9.90 2.82
C GLY A 72 8.46 -9.77 3.47
N ILE A 73 8.28 -8.76 4.32
CA ILE A 73 7.09 -8.59 5.14
C ILE A 73 6.61 -7.14 5.09
N GLY A 74 5.36 -6.93 4.69
CA GLY A 74 4.61 -5.71 4.92
C GLY A 74 3.84 -5.82 6.23
N ALA A 75 3.94 -4.82 7.09
CA ALA A 75 3.28 -4.80 8.39
C ALA A 75 2.66 -3.43 8.70
N PRO A 76 1.52 -3.36 9.41
CA PRO A 76 0.87 -2.10 9.73
C PRO A 76 1.63 -1.34 10.80
N GLY A 77 1.58 -0.01 10.72
CA GLY A 77 2.23 0.90 11.67
C GLY A 77 3.50 1.56 11.14
N VAL A 78 4.17 2.29 12.00
CA VAL A 78 5.50 2.84 11.70
C VAL A 78 6.53 1.77 12.01
N ILE A 79 7.28 1.37 10.99
CA ILE A 79 8.24 0.27 11.06
C ILE A 79 9.66 0.84 11.00
N ASP A 80 10.53 0.42 11.91
CA ASP A 80 11.97 0.52 11.75
C ASP A 80 12.43 -0.62 10.82
N PRO A 81 12.79 -0.35 9.57
CA PRO A 81 13.15 -1.40 8.62
C PRO A 81 14.54 -2.00 8.91
N ILE A 82 15.38 -1.30 9.67
CA ILE A 82 16.74 -1.79 10.04
C ILE A 82 16.62 -2.84 11.15
N ALA A 83 15.84 -2.54 12.19
CA ALA A 83 15.56 -3.47 13.27
C ALA A 83 14.51 -4.52 12.89
N GLY A 84 13.63 -4.24 11.94
CA GLY A 84 12.46 -5.05 11.62
C GLY A 84 11.44 -5.05 12.77
N GLU A 85 11.25 -3.87 13.40
CA GLU A 85 10.44 -3.69 14.61
C GLU A 85 9.33 -2.65 14.36
N VAL A 86 8.18 -2.85 15.03
CA VAL A 86 7.07 -1.91 15.01
C VAL A 86 7.32 -0.80 16.03
N VAL A 87 7.65 0.40 15.57
CA VAL A 87 7.90 1.58 16.43
C VAL A 87 6.62 2.12 17.03
N SER A 88 5.57 2.25 16.22
CA SER A 88 4.24 2.68 16.68
C SER A 88 3.14 2.08 15.82
N SER A 89 1.95 1.94 16.38
CA SER A 89 0.77 1.41 15.68
C SER A 89 -0.48 2.21 16.01
N GLY A 90 -1.44 2.19 15.08
CA GLY A 90 -2.77 2.72 15.31
C GLY A 90 -3.62 1.81 16.23
N PRO A 91 -4.87 2.21 16.51
CA PRO A 91 -5.75 1.49 17.43
C PRO A 91 -6.24 0.13 16.90
N THR A 92 -6.04 -0.17 15.63
CA THR A 92 -6.52 -1.42 14.97
C THR A 92 -5.81 -2.67 15.44
N MET A 93 -4.57 -2.56 15.96
CA MET A 93 -3.79 -3.68 16.49
C MET A 93 -3.25 -3.31 17.88
N GLN A 94 -4.00 -3.65 18.91
CA GLN A 94 -3.59 -3.40 20.31
C GLN A 94 -2.35 -4.22 20.67
N GLY A 95 -1.38 -3.57 21.33
CA GLY A 95 -0.12 -4.22 21.74
C GLY A 95 0.84 -4.52 20.60
N TRP A 96 0.58 -4.02 19.39
CA TRP A 96 1.42 -4.26 18.22
C TRP A 96 2.74 -3.45 18.25
N ALA A 97 2.73 -2.25 18.83
CA ALA A 97 3.95 -1.46 19.02
C ALA A 97 4.98 -2.20 19.89
N GLY A 98 6.25 -2.15 19.49
CA GLY A 98 7.35 -2.88 20.12
C GLY A 98 7.51 -4.35 19.66
N THR A 99 6.68 -4.81 18.70
CA THR A 99 6.81 -6.15 18.14
C THR A 99 8.06 -6.28 17.29
N LYS A 100 8.98 -7.17 17.68
CA LYS A 100 10.24 -7.47 16.99
C LYS A 100 10.03 -8.54 15.93
N ILE A 101 9.43 -8.15 14.79
CA ILE A 101 9.00 -9.08 13.74
C ILE A 101 10.21 -9.85 13.18
N ALA A 102 11.24 -9.14 12.73
CA ALA A 102 12.39 -9.76 12.09
C ALA A 102 13.16 -10.68 13.06
N ASP A 103 13.43 -10.22 14.28
CA ASP A 103 14.18 -11.01 15.26
C ASP A 103 13.46 -12.31 15.64
N THR A 104 12.14 -12.22 15.85
CA THR A 104 11.32 -13.40 16.20
C THR A 104 11.33 -14.44 15.08
N LEU A 105 11.21 -14.00 13.84
CA LEU A 105 11.19 -14.90 12.69
C LEU A 105 12.59 -15.43 12.32
N ARG A 106 13.65 -14.63 12.46
CA ARG A 106 15.05 -15.09 12.28
C ARG A 106 15.42 -16.20 13.25
N GLY A 107 14.80 -16.22 14.44
CA GLY A 107 14.97 -17.33 15.38
C GLY A 107 14.41 -18.68 14.88
N GLN A 108 13.52 -18.66 13.89
CA GLN A 108 12.86 -19.84 13.34
C GLN A 108 13.33 -20.17 11.90
N PHE A 109 13.64 -19.15 11.10
CA PHE A 109 14.02 -19.31 9.69
C PHE A 109 15.44 -18.77 9.45
N PRO A 110 16.37 -19.63 8.99
CA PRO A 110 17.76 -19.22 8.66
C PRO A 110 17.81 -18.56 7.26
N LEU A 111 16.92 -17.58 7.04
CA LEU A 111 16.78 -16.85 5.77
C LEU A 111 16.88 -15.34 6.04
N PRO A 112 17.38 -14.56 5.07
CA PRO A 112 17.28 -13.11 5.14
C PRO A 112 15.80 -12.68 5.25
N ILE A 113 15.52 -11.77 6.20
CA ILE A 113 14.17 -11.26 6.45
C ILE A 113 14.21 -9.74 6.45
N ALA A 114 13.40 -9.12 5.58
CA ALA A 114 13.18 -7.69 5.52
C ALA A 114 11.74 -7.35 5.93
N VAL A 115 11.56 -6.26 6.68
CA VAL A 115 10.25 -5.81 7.16
C VAL A 115 10.08 -4.33 6.85
N HIS A 116 8.91 -3.93 6.35
CA HIS A 116 8.57 -2.53 6.18
C HIS A 116 7.06 -2.31 6.40
N ASN A 117 6.63 -1.04 6.36
CA ASN A 117 5.19 -0.73 6.40
C ASN A 117 4.45 -1.30 5.18
N ASP A 118 3.23 -1.81 5.38
CA ASP A 118 2.38 -2.48 4.39
C ASP A 118 2.08 -1.63 3.14
N VAL A 119 1.71 -0.35 3.33
CA VAL A 119 1.45 0.57 2.21
C VAL A 119 2.74 0.88 1.43
N ARG A 120 3.88 1.00 2.12
CA ARG A 120 5.16 1.25 1.45
C ARG A 120 5.60 0.07 0.62
N VAL A 121 5.40 -1.13 1.14
CA VAL A 121 5.66 -2.37 0.42
C VAL A 121 4.76 -2.49 -0.82
N MET A 122 3.48 -2.15 -0.69
CA MET A 122 2.54 -2.11 -1.82
C MET A 122 3.02 -1.12 -2.90
N GLY A 123 3.39 0.09 -2.49
CA GLY A 123 3.90 1.12 -3.40
C GLY A 123 5.22 0.73 -4.07
N LEU A 124 6.10 0.04 -3.34
CA LEU A 124 7.34 -0.51 -3.89
C LEU A 124 7.05 -1.53 -5.01
N GLY A 125 6.11 -2.44 -4.78
CA GLY A 125 5.68 -3.41 -5.79
C GLY A 125 5.14 -2.75 -7.05
N GLU A 126 4.24 -1.77 -6.91
CA GLU A 126 3.68 -1.02 -8.04
C GLU A 126 4.73 -0.17 -8.78
N SER A 127 5.73 0.37 -8.06
CA SER A 127 6.79 1.17 -8.67
C SER A 127 7.78 0.32 -9.46
N VAL A 128 8.00 -0.93 -9.06
CA VAL A 128 9.02 -1.79 -9.70
C VAL A 128 8.41 -2.70 -10.77
N TYR A 129 7.20 -3.21 -10.55
CA TYR A 129 6.60 -4.23 -11.40
C TYR A 129 5.19 -3.89 -11.88
N GLY A 130 4.58 -2.82 -11.39
CA GLY A 130 3.24 -2.38 -11.75
C GLY A 130 3.22 -1.10 -12.57
N ALA A 131 2.23 -0.25 -12.29
CA ALA A 131 1.96 0.97 -13.03
C ALA A 131 3.08 2.03 -13.00
N GLY A 132 3.98 1.93 -12.02
CA GLY A 132 5.10 2.86 -11.84
C GLY A 132 6.43 2.42 -12.47
N HIS A 133 6.48 1.29 -13.16
CA HIS A 133 7.73 0.63 -13.55
C HIS A 133 8.59 1.43 -14.56
N ASP A 134 7.99 2.35 -15.30
CA ASP A 134 8.68 3.20 -16.28
C ASP A 134 9.19 4.53 -15.69
N PHE A 135 9.04 4.75 -14.38
CA PHE A 135 9.36 6.00 -13.70
C PHE A 135 10.39 5.80 -12.59
N ASP A 136 11.36 6.71 -12.50
CA ASP A 136 12.43 6.65 -11.50
C ASP A 136 11.97 7.15 -10.13
N ASN A 137 11.12 8.20 -10.09
CA ASN A 137 10.64 8.82 -8.86
C ASN A 137 9.11 8.72 -8.78
N VAL A 138 8.61 7.83 -7.95
CA VAL A 138 7.17 7.55 -7.83
C VAL A 138 6.64 7.94 -6.47
N LEU A 139 5.52 8.68 -6.45
CA LEU A 139 4.66 8.74 -5.29
C LEU A 139 3.53 7.73 -5.47
N PHE A 140 3.50 6.71 -4.64
CA PHE A 140 2.33 5.84 -4.50
C PHE A 140 1.37 6.41 -3.46
N VAL A 141 0.09 6.51 -3.81
CA VAL A 141 -1.01 6.94 -2.93
C VAL A 141 -1.98 5.79 -2.75
N SER A 142 -2.12 5.31 -1.54
CA SER A 142 -3.10 4.27 -1.19
C SER A 142 -4.35 4.93 -0.63
N LEU A 143 -5.46 4.80 -1.34
CA LEU A 143 -6.81 5.13 -0.87
C LEU A 143 -7.53 3.82 -0.54
N GLY A 144 -7.82 3.60 0.74
CA GLY A 144 -8.43 2.36 1.24
C GLY A 144 -9.22 2.60 2.51
N THR A 145 -9.06 1.75 3.53
CA THR A 145 -9.59 1.99 4.88
C THR A 145 -8.94 3.18 5.56
N GLY A 146 -7.74 3.56 5.12
CA GLY A 146 -7.04 4.77 5.46
C GLY A 146 -6.47 5.43 4.21
N VAL A 147 -5.63 6.46 4.42
CA VAL A 147 -4.84 7.12 3.38
C VAL A 147 -3.36 6.94 3.72
N GLY A 148 -2.63 6.29 2.86
CA GLY A 148 -1.19 6.08 3.03
C GLY A 148 -0.41 6.38 1.76
N GLY A 149 0.91 6.27 1.82
CA GLY A 149 1.74 6.46 0.65
C GLY A 149 3.11 5.81 0.77
N ALA A 150 3.78 5.74 -0.36
CA ALA A 150 5.17 5.36 -0.47
C ALA A 150 5.90 6.31 -1.41
N LEU A 151 7.10 6.68 -1.04
CA LEU A 151 8.05 7.36 -1.92
C LEU A 151 9.07 6.33 -2.39
N VAL A 152 9.14 6.12 -3.69
CA VAL A 152 10.07 5.18 -4.32
C VAL A 152 10.94 5.96 -5.28
N ARG A 153 12.25 5.76 -5.19
CA ARG A 153 13.24 6.35 -6.08
C ARG A 153 14.20 5.27 -6.55
N ASP A 154 14.40 5.20 -7.88
CA ASP A 154 15.30 4.21 -8.50
C ASP A 154 15.01 2.76 -8.05
N GLY A 155 13.71 2.43 -7.86
CA GLY A 155 13.26 1.11 -7.40
C GLY A 155 13.47 0.82 -5.91
N GLU A 156 13.82 1.82 -5.10
CA GLU A 156 14.03 1.70 -3.66
C GLU A 156 13.12 2.63 -2.86
N LEU A 157 12.69 2.21 -1.68
CA LEU A 157 11.98 3.08 -0.75
C LEU A 157 12.90 4.20 -0.25
N VAL A 158 12.42 5.43 -0.30
CA VAL A 158 13.18 6.60 0.17
C VAL A 158 13.51 6.44 1.66
N ALA A 159 14.79 6.56 2.00
CA ALA A 159 15.27 6.49 3.38
C ALA A 159 14.60 7.57 4.26
N SER A 160 14.18 7.18 5.45
CA SER A 160 13.42 8.03 6.37
C SER A 160 13.96 7.89 7.79
N PRO A 161 14.61 8.92 8.35
CA PRO A 161 15.24 8.84 9.68
C PRO A 161 14.24 8.56 10.82
N HIS A 162 12.97 8.88 10.60
CA HIS A 162 11.88 8.66 11.56
C HIS A 162 10.88 7.62 11.08
N PHE A 163 11.17 6.93 9.95
CA PHE A 163 10.35 5.88 9.37
C PHE A 163 8.95 6.34 8.92
N THR A 164 8.74 7.64 8.71
CA THR A 164 7.42 8.25 8.44
C THR A 164 7.28 8.83 7.03
N ALA A 165 8.27 8.70 6.14
CA ALA A 165 8.13 9.12 4.76
C ALA A 165 6.94 8.40 4.10
N GLY A 166 5.98 9.16 3.53
CA GLY A 166 4.76 8.59 2.96
C GLY A 166 3.54 8.54 3.89
N GLU A 167 3.59 9.09 5.10
CA GLU A 167 2.43 9.23 6.00
C GLU A 167 1.46 10.32 5.50
N LEU A 168 0.87 10.11 4.31
CA LEU A 168 0.00 11.08 3.64
C LEU A 168 -1.29 11.37 4.42
N ARG A 169 -1.73 10.44 5.28
CA ARG A 169 -2.92 10.62 6.15
C ARG A 169 -2.86 11.88 7.01
N CYS A 170 -1.63 12.33 7.34
CA CYS A 170 -1.40 13.50 8.18
C CYS A 170 -1.39 14.83 7.41
N LEU A 171 -1.49 14.80 6.08
CA LEU A 171 -1.63 16.01 5.28
C LEU A 171 -3.03 16.61 5.49
N TRP A 172 -3.10 17.94 5.46
CA TRP A 172 -4.36 18.68 5.52
C TRP A 172 -4.83 19.02 4.12
N GLY A 173 -6.09 18.76 3.83
CA GLY A 173 -6.78 19.20 2.64
C GLY A 173 -7.85 20.24 2.99
N ARG A 174 -8.34 20.96 1.99
CA ARG A 174 -9.43 21.91 2.09
C ARG A 174 -10.71 21.28 1.53
N LEU A 175 -11.70 21.11 2.38
CA LEU A 175 -13.00 20.56 2.00
C LEU A 175 -13.81 21.52 1.12
N PRO A 176 -14.86 21.04 0.42
CA PRO A 176 -15.71 21.88 -0.43
C PRO A 176 -16.36 23.07 0.30
N ASP A 177 -16.68 22.92 1.58
CA ASP A 177 -17.22 24.00 2.44
C ASP A 177 -16.17 25.02 2.88
N GLY A 178 -14.91 24.84 2.47
CA GLY A 178 -13.77 25.68 2.82
C GLY A 178 -13.10 25.37 4.15
N SER A 179 -13.61 24.42 4.93
CA SER A 179 -12.96 23.93 6.14
C SER A 179 -11.70 23.11 5.82
N ALA A 180 -10.85 22.87 6.81
CA ALA A 180 -9.66 22.04 6.66
C ALA A 180 -9.81 20.74 7.46
N ALA A 181 -9.35 19.64 6.88
CA ALA A 181 -9.38 18.32 7.50
C ALA A 181 -8.18 17.48 7.08
N LEU A 182 -7.85 16.45 7.85
CA LEU A 182 -6.84 15.46 7.48
C LEU A 182 -7.31 14.63 6.28
N LEU A 183 -6.43 14.31 5.34
CA LEU A 183 -6.79 13.55 4.14
C LEU A 183 -7.53 12.26 4.46
N GLU A 184 -7.08 11.51 5.47
CA GLU A 184 -7.72 10.25 5.86
C GLU A 184 -9.18 10.43 6.27
N SER A 185 -9.53 11.55 6.90
CA SER A 185 -10.88 11.77 7.42
C SER A 185 -11.95 12.02 6.33
N PHE A 186 -11.53 12.31 5.09
CA PHE A 186 -12.47 12.60 4.01
C PHE A 186 -12.17 11.88 2.68
N ALA A 187 -10.97 11.32 2.49
CA ALA A 187 -10.57 10.66 1.25
C ALA A 187 -10.38 9.14 1.39
N SER A 188 -10.40 8.59 2.61
CA SER A 188 -10.50 7.15 2.83
C SER A 188 -11.92 6.64 2.57
N GLY A 189 -12.11 5.33 2.39
CA GLY A 189 -13.44 4.74 2.25
C GLY A 189 -14.39 5.12 3.41
N PRO A 190 -14.00 4.93 4.68
CA PRO A 190 -14.78 5.40 5.82
C PRO A 190 -14.97 6.92 5.87
N GLY A 191 -13.96 7.68 5.46
CA GLY A 191 -14.01 9.14 5.38
C GLY A 191 -15.07 9.61 4.38
N LEU A 192 -15.04 9.09 3.15
CA LEU A 192 -16.04 9.37 2.12
C LEU A 192 -17.45 8.99 2.58
N ALA A 193 -17.60 7.82 3.23
CA ALA A 193 -18.88 7.41 3.79
C ALA A 193 -19.37 8.37 4.89
N SER A 194 -18.48 8.85 5.74
CA SER A 194 -18.81 9.84 6.77
C SER A 194 -19.26 11.18 6.16
N CYS A 195 -18.54 11.66 5.13
CA CYS A 195 -18.90 12.90 4.43
C CYS A 195 -20.26 12.78 3.75
N TYR A 196 -20.53 11.67 3.08
CA TYR A 196 -21.82 11.40 2.46
C TYR A 196 -22.93 11.38 3.53
N ASN A 197 -22.75 10.62 4.61
CA ASN A 197 -23.77 10.45 5.65
C ASN A 197 -24.05 11.73 6.46
N ALA A 198 -23.15 12.72 6.42
CA ALA A 198 -23.35 13.98 7.14
C ALA A 198 -24.61 14.75 6.68
N HIS A 199 -25.01 14.60 5.41
CA HIS A 199 -26.15 15.33 4.84
C HIS A 199 -27.09 14.44 4.01
N ALA A 200 -26.85 13.13 3.93
CA ALA A 200 -27.71 12.21 3.20
C ALA A 200 -29.06 12.03 3.90
N GLU A 201 -30.16 12.12 3.15
CA GLU A 201 -31.48 11.77 3.66
C GLU A 201 -31.57 10.29 4.05
N ASN A 202 -30.90 9.44 3.28
CA ASN A 202 -30.79 7.99 3.50
C ASN A 202 -29.31 7.61 3.65
N PRO A 203 -28.77 7.49 4.87
CA PRO A 203 -27.39 7.12 5.10
C PRO A 203 -27.00 5.79 4.42
N ALA A 204 -25.80 5.72 3.91
CA ALA A 204 -25.20 4.51 3.34
C ALA A 204 -24.40 3.76 4.41
N VAL A 205 -24.34 2.42 4.30
CA VAL A 205 -23.58 1.58 5.23
C VAL A 205 -22.07 1.78 5.04
N ASP A 206 -21.64 1.87 3.78
CA ASP A 206 -20.22 1.99 3.40
C ASP A 206 -20.05 2.65 2.03
N LEU A 207 -18.79 2.80 1.61
CA LEU A 207 -18.46 3.35 0.30
C LEU A 207 -18.98 2.49 -0.87
N HIS A 208 -19.10 1.17 -0.69
CA HIS A 208 -19.61 0.30 -1.76
C HIS A 208 -21.05 0.65 -2.12
N GLU A 209 -21.89 0.90 -1.11
CA GLU A 209 -23.26 1.36 -1.32
C GLU A 209 -23.29 2.76 -1.96
N ILE A 210 -22.42 3.68 -1.53
CA ILE A 210 -22.32 5.02 -2.14
C ILE A 210 -21.94 4.92 -3.62
N MET A 211 -20.98 4.07 -3.97
CA MET A 211 -20.59 3.84 -5.36
C MET A 211 -21.72 3.22 -6.20
N SER A 212 -22.53 2.35 -5.60
CA SER A 212 -23.74 1.83 -6.27
C SER A 212 -24.74 2.96 -6.59
N ARG A 213 -24.94 3.88 -5.67
CA ARG A 213 -25.79 5.07 -5.85
C ARG A 213 -25.21 6.04 -6.88
N TYR A 214 -23.88 6.25 -6.84
CA TYR A 214 -23.11 7.03 -7.84
C TYR A 214 -23.40 6.52 -9.26
N HIS A 215 -23.27 5.21 -9.48
CA HIS A 215 -23.51 4.60 -10.78
C HIS A 215 -25.00 4.58 -11.17
N ALA A 216 -25.91 4.57 -10.20
CA ALA A 216 -27.33 4.71 -10.43
C ALA A 216 -27.76 6.16 -10.80
N GLY A 217 -26.83 7.12 -10.70
CA GLY A 217 -27.04 8.50 -11.10
C GLY A 217 -27.52 9.42 -9.97
N GLU A 218 -27.37 9.02 -8.71
CA GLU A 218 -27.63 9.91 -7.58
C GLU A 218 -26.61 11.06 -7.58
N GLU A 219 -27.14 12.29 -7.76
CA GLU A 219 -26.32 13.51 -7.90
C GLU A 219 -25.49 13.76 -6.64
N TYR A 220 -26.10 13.65 -5.46
CA TYR A 220 -25.40 13.87 -4.20
C TYR A 220 -24.26 12.88 -3.96
N ALA A 221 -24.41 11.60 -4.33
CA ALA A 221 -23.34 10.62 -4.25
C ALA A 221 -22.17 10.98 -5.19
N ARG A 222 -22.48 11.51 -6.37
CA ARG A 222 -21.45 11.99 -7.32
C ARG A 222 -20.71 13.20 -6.79
N ASP A 223 -21.44 14.20 -6.30
CA ASP A 223 -20.85 15.42 -5.76
C ASP A 223 -19.88 15.11 -4.61
N VAL A 224 -20.31 14.29 -3.64
CA VAL A 224 -19.45 13.91 -2.51
C VAL A 224 -18.18 13.20 -2.98
N ILE A 225 -18.29 12.21 -3.86
CA ILE A 225 -17.12 11.47 -4.35
C ILE A 225 -16.19 12.40 -5.13
N GLU A 226 -16.73 13.17 -6.09
CA GLU A 226 -15.91 14.00 -6.98
C GLU A 226 -15.25 15.16 -6.23
N GLU A 227 -15.97 15.87 -5.38
CA GLU A 227 -15.44 17.04 -4.67
C GLU A 227 -14.39 16.66 -3.62
N HIS A 228 -14.61 15.58 -2.86
CA HIS A 228 -13.67 15.17 -1.82
C HIS A 228 -12.39 14.56 -2.42
N LEU A 229 -12.51 13.79 -3.50
CA LEU A 229 -11.32 13.27 -4.18
C LEU A 229 -10.55 14.37 -4.93
N PHE A 230 -11.25 15.35 -5.51
CA PHE A 230 -10.60 16.53 -6.04
C PHE A 230 -9.83 17.29 -4.95
N ALA A 231 -10.45 17.53 -3.79
CA ALA A 231 -9.80 18.18 -2.65
C ALA A 231 -8.56 17.40 -2.15
N CYS A 232 -8.64 16.07 -2.12
CA CYS A 232 -7.50 15.21 -1.82
C CYS A 232 -6.39 15.39 -2.87
N GLY A 233 -6.76 15.37 -4.16
CA GLY A 233 -5.84 15.59 -5.27
C GLY A 233 -5.13 16.94 -5.19
N VAL A 234 -5.82 18.03 -4.82
CA VAL A 234 -5.21 19.36 -4.64
C VAL A 234 -4.12 19.33 -3.56
N ALA A 235 -4.37 18.67 -2.43
CA ALA A 235 -3.37 18.54 -1.37
C ALA A 235 -2.15 17.72 -1.82
N ILE A 236 -2.37 16.63 -2.57
CA ILE A 236 -1.29 15.82 -3.15
C ILE A 236 -0.52 16.62 -4.21
N GLY A 237 -1.20 17.44 -5.05
CA GLY A 237 -0.57 18.34 -6.00
C GLY A 237 0.41 19.32 -5.34
N GLY A 238 -0.01 19.93 -4.24
CA GLY A 238 0.88 20.76 -3.42
C GLY A 238 2.07 19.97 -2.85
N PHE A 239 1.83 18.75 -2.39
CA PHE A 239 2.88 17.89 -1.85
C PHE A 239 3.92 17.47 -2.91
N ILE A 240 3.48 17.03 -4.11
CA ILE A 240 4.42 16.65 -5.18
C ILE A 240 5.23 17.83 -5.70
N SER A 241 4.70 19.05 -5.62
CA SER A 241 5.45 20.27 -5.95
C SER A 241 6.66 20.49 -5.03
N ALA A 242 6.66 19.90 -3.85
CA ALA A 242 7.76 20.01 -2.89
C ALA A 242 8.77 18.87 -3.00
N ILE A 243 8.39 17.71 -3.54
CA ILE A 243 9.23 16.50 -3.55
C ILE A 243 9.71 16.08 -4.93
N ASP A 244 9.10 16.63 -6.00
CA ASP A 244 9.46 16.46 -7.42
C ASP A 244 9.50 14.97 -7.83
N VAL A 245 8.34 14.47 -8.32
CA VAL A 245 8.18 13.08 -8.76
C VAL A 245 7.85 12.99 -10.24
N ASP A 246 8.13 11.83 -10.86
CA ASP A 246 7.84 11.57 -12.27
C ASP A 246 6.40 11.08 -12.50
N ALA A 247 5.82 10.44 -11.49
CA ALA A 247 4.45 9.91 -11.55
C ALA A 247 3.79 9.80 -10.17
N VAL A 248 2.45 9.84 -10.16
CA VAL A 248 1.61 9.49 -9.01
C VAL A 248 0.85 8.21 -9.34
N ILE A 249 1.06 7.15 -8.58
CA ILE A 249 0.35 5.88 -8.73
C ILE A 249 -0.71 5.78 -7.64
N VAL A 250 -1.97 5.55 -8.00
CA VAL A 250 -3.10 5.50 -7.07
C VAL A 250 -3.59 4.07 -6.92
N GLY A 251 -3.49 3.53 -5.72
CA GLY A 251 -3.90 2.17 -5.37
C GLY A 251 -4.75 2.11 -4.10
N GLY A 252 -4.80 0.93 -3.49
CA GLY A 252 -5.69 0.64 -2.37
C GLY A 252 -7.11 0.32 -2.82
N GLY A 253 -7.95 -0.18 -1.90
CA GLY A 253 -9.30 -0.65 -2.25
C GLY A 253 -10.24 0.41 -2.82
N VAL A 254 -10.04 1.68 -2.47
CA VAL A 254 -10.75 2.82 -3.07
C VAL A 254 -10.11 3.22 -4.39
N GLY A 255 -8.77 3.38 -4.41
CA GLY A 255 -8.02 3.81 -5.59
C GLY A 255 -8.16 2.90 -6.80
N THR A 256 -8.51 1.62 -6.61
CA THR A 256 -8.71 0.64 -7.69
C THR A 256 -10.16 0.52 -8.18
N ILE A 257 -11.09 1.33 -7.69
CA ILE A 257 -12.48 1.32 -8.15
C ILE A 257 -12.59 1.77 -9.63
N GLY A 258 -11.70 2.68 -10.08
CA GLY A 258 -11.64 3.12 -11.47
C GLY A 258 -11.84 4.61 -11.65
N ASP A 259 -12.30 5.00 -12.84
CA ASP A 259 -12.36 6.40 -13.31
C ASP A 259 -13.13 7.35 -12.40
N ALA A 260 -14.16 6.85 -11.72
CA ALA A 260 -14.94 7.65 -10.77
C ALA A 260 -14.09 8.19 -9.62
N ILE A 261 -12.99 7.52 -9.29
CA ILE A 261 -12.03 7.90 -8.25
C ILE A 261 -10.83 8.64 -8.87
N ILE A 262 -10.26 8.06 -9.91
CA ILE A 262 -8.99 8.55 -10.50
C ILE A 262 -9.17 9.92 -11.16
N ASN A 263 -10.26 10.14 -11.92
CA ASN A 263 -10.43 11.37 -12.67
C ASN A 263 -10.55 12.63 -11.80
N PRO A 264 -11.41 12.68 -10.76
CA PRO A 264 -11.46 13.85 -9.88
C PRO A 264 -10.16 14.04 -9.10
N PHE A 265 -9.54 12.97 -8.63
CA PHE A 265 -8.25 13.03 -7.95
C PHE A 265 -7.15 13.62 -8.88
N ALA A 266 -7.03 13.13 -10.12
CA ALA A 266 -6.03 13.61 -11.09
C ALA A 266 -6.25 15.10 -11.45
N ARG A 267 -7.51 15.53 -11.62
CA ARG A 267 -7.82 16.96 -11.78
C ARG A 267 -7.31 17.77 -10.60
N GLY A 268 -7.57 17.30 -9.37
CA GLY A 268 -7.09 17.95 -8.17
C GLY A 268 -5.56 18.03 -8.10
N VAL A 269 -4.85 16.96 -8.45
CA VAL A 269 -3.37 16.96 -8.51
C VAL A 269 -2.87 18.03 -9.46
N ARG A 270 -3.45 18.10 -10.67
CA ARG A 270 -3.09 19.12 -11.67
C ARG A 270 -3.31 20.54 -11.15
N ASP A 271 -4.45 20.79 -10.53
CA ASP A 271 -4.82 22.13 -10.05
C ASP A 271 -4.03 22.55 -8.79
N GLY A 272 -3.61 21.57 -7.97
CA GLY A 272 -2.84 21.81 -6.76
C GLY A 272 -1.33 21.93 -6.97
N ALA A 273 -0.82 21.45 -8.09
CA ALA A 273 0.61 21.44 -8.39
C ALA A 273 1.04 22.67 -9.21
N ILE A 274 2.30 23.08 -9.06
CA ILE A 274 2.88 24.16 -9.89
C ILE A 274 3.40 23.59 -11.21
N PRO A 275 3.36 24.38 -12.34
CA PRO A 275 4.04 23.98 -13.56
C PRO A 275 5.58 23.88 -13.36
N PRO A 276 6.26 22.89 -13.99
CA PRO A 276 5.72 21.88 -14.93
C PRO A 276 5.20 20.61 -14.28
N ILE A 277 5.35 20.42 -12.95
CA ILE A 277 4.98 19.17 -12.29
C ILE A 277 3.48 18.89 -12.28
N ASN A 278 2.64 19.86 -12.55
CA ASN A 278 1.19 19.69 -12.72
C ASN A 278 0.79 18.80 -13.92
N GLU A 279 1.72 18.49 -14.82
CA GLU A 279 1.50 17.58 -15.95
C GLU A 279 1.94 16.14 -15.69
N VAL A 280 2.41 15.82 -14.47
CA VAL A 280 2.79 14.42 -14.13
C VAL A 280 1.60 13.48 -14.32
N PRO A 281 1.83 12.26 -14.82
CA PRO A 281 0.78 11.26 -14.95
C PRO A 281 0.28 10.80 -13.58
N VAL A 282 -1.06 10.70 -13.46
CA VAL A 282 -1.74 10.06 -12.34
C VAL A 282 -2.33 8.76 -12.86
N ILE A 283 -1.83 7.63 -12.40
CA ILE A 283 -2.08 6.32 -13.00
C ILE A 283 -2.65 5.38 -11.92
N GLN A 284 -3.67 4.59 -12.29
CA GLN A 284 -4.20 3.55 -11.41
C GLN A 284 -3.21 2.39 -11.27
N ALA A 285 -3.06 1.88 -10.05
CA ALA A 285 -2.27 0.69 -9.72
C ALA A 285 -2.73 -0.55 -10.51
N GLN A 286 -1.80 -1.43 -10.88
CA GLN A 286 -2.05 -2.55 -11.80
C GLN A 286 -1.91 -3.93 -11.15
N LEU A 287 -1.11 -4.09 -10.09
CA LEU A 287 -0.89 -5.40 -9.44
C LEU A 287 -2.08 -5.85 -8.56
N GLY A 288 -3.04 -4.96 -8.33
CA GLY A 288 -4.27 -5.27 -7.61
C GLY A 288 -4.01 -5.84 -6.20
N ASN A 289 -4.70 -6.94 -5.87
CA ASN A 289 -4.60 -7.57 -4.55
C ASN A 289 -3.24 -8.25 -4.29
N HIS A 290 -2.41 -8.43 -5.32
CA HIS A 290 -1.09 -9.05 -5.19
C HIS A 290 0.03 -8.03 -4.93
N ALA A 291 -0.22 -6.73 -5.10
CA ALA A 291 0.76 -5.67 -4.89
C ALA A 291 1.52 -5.78 -3.55
N PRO A 292 0.85 -6.02 -2.40
CA PRO A 292 1.56 -6.16 -1.13
C PRO A 292 2.53 -7.34 -1.09
N ILE A 293 2.13 -8.49 -1.65
CA ILE A 293 2.95 -9.72 -1.66
C ILE A 293 4.13 -9.57 -2.62
N VAL A 294 3.88 -9.05 -3.82
CA VAL A 294 4.91 -8.80 -4.83
C VAL A 294 5.95 -7.80 -4.31
N GLY A 295 5.49 -6.69 -3.73
CA GLY A 295 6.37 -5.69 -3.14
C GLY A 295 7.14 -6.20 -1.93
N ALA A 296 6.52 -7.02 -1.07
CA ALA A 296 7.21 -7.67 0.04
C ALA A 296 8.31 -8.63 -0.44
N ALA A 297 8.02 -9.46 -1.43
CA ALA A 297 9.00 -10.36 -2.01
C ALA A 297 10.18 -9.60 -2.63
N TYR A 298 9.93 -8.45 -3.27
CA TYR A 298 10.98 -7.58 -3.78
C TYR A 298 11.79 -6.91 -2.65
N LEU A 299 11.15 -6.43 -1.59
CA LEU A 299 11.83 -5.89 -0.41
C LEU A 299 12.82 -6.91 0.17
N GLY A 300 12.42 -8.17 0.28
CA GLY A 300 13.29 -9.25 0.72
C GLY A 300 14.54 -9.42 -0.16
N LYS A 301 14.43 -9.17 -1.48
CA LYS A 301 15.56 -9.20 -2.42
C LYS A 301 16.59 -8.10 -2.18
N THR A 302 16.14 -6.91 -1.85
CA THR A 302 16.99 -5.71 -1.81
C THR A 302 17.54 -5.40 -0.43
N GLN A 303 16.88 -5.84 0.63
CA GLN A 303 17.20 -5.49 2.02
C GLN A 303 17.39 -6.73 2.94
N GLY A 304 17.19 -7.93 2.42
CA GLY A 304 17.29 -9.19 3.17
C GLY A 304 18.71 -9.73 3.34
#